data_827ed8f2b733a1cd7164c7c80e5096fd
#
_entry.id   827ed8f2b733a1cd7164c7c80e5096fd
#
_cell.length_a   1.000
_cell.length_b   1.000
_cell.length_c   1.000
_cell.angle_alpha   90.00
_cell.angle_beta   90.00
_cell.angle_gamma   90.00
#
_symmetry.space_group_name_H-M   'P 1'
#
loop_
_entity.id
_entity.type
_entity.pdbx_description
1 polymer ?
#
loop_
_entity_poly.entity_id
_entity_poly.type
_entity_poly.pdbx_seq_one_letter_code
_entity_poly.pdbx_strand_id
1 'polypeptide(L)' 'MQERPSDKDKDVLTVEEIAEDLRVSEGTVRRWIRQGKLPAFGLGQYRIRRADYEKFLDKYRTGRID' A
#
# COMPACT_ATOMS: atom_id res chain seq x y z
N MET A 1 -15.21 -22.92 -1.13
CA MET A 1 -14.50 -22.62 -1.13
C MET A 1 -14.26 -21.64 -0.60
N GLN A 2 -13.91 -21.32 -0.23
CA GLN A 2 -13.75 -20.43 0.15
C GLN A 2 -13.07 -19.61 -0.29
N GLU A 3 -13.29 -19.03 -0.56
CA GLU A 3 -12.61 -18.25 -1.00
C GLU A 3 -12.35 -17.23 -0.16
N ARG A 4 -11.34 -16.80 0.10
CA ARG A 4 -11.19 -15.82 0.85
C ARG A 4 -11.63 -14.63 0.24
N PRO A 5 -11.98 -13.58 0.92
CA PRO A 5 -12.39 -12.35 0.33
C PRO A 5 -11.30 -11.91 -0.59
N SER A 6 -11.69 -11.37 -1.68
CA SER A 6 -10.72 -10.92 -2.59
C SER A 6 -9.96 -9.77 -2.00
N ASP A 7 -8.75 -9.56 -2.45
CA ASP A 7 -7.94 -8.50 -1.93
C ASP A 7 -8.56 -7.14 -2.16
N LYS A 8 -9.31 -7.00 -3.22
CA LYS A 8 -9.92 -5.72 -3.46
C LYS A 8 -11.03 -5.44 -2.50
N ASP A 9 -11.48 -6.42 -1.75
CA ASP A 9 -12.50 -6.18 -0.74
C ASP A 9 -11.91 -5.85 0.60
N LYS A 10 -10.61 -5.89 0.73
CA LYS A 10 -10.00 -5.59 1.99
C LYS A 10 -9.97 -4.11 2.22
N ASP A 11 -10.23 -3.70 3.44
CA ASP A 11 -10.11 -2.30 3.80
C ASP A 11 -8.68 -1.93 4.11
N VAL A 12 -7.85 -2.91 4.40
CA VAL A 12 -6.49 -2.66 4.85
C VAL A 12 -5.54 -3.56 4.07
N LEU A 13 -4.43 -2.99 3.67
CA LEU A 13 -3.42 -3.72 2.92
C LEU A 13 -2.12 -3.73 3.68
N THR A 14 -1.28 -4.71 3.38
CA THR A 14 0.03 -4.79 4.00
C THR A 14 1.08 -4.24 3.04
N VAL A 15 2.26 -4.01 3.59
CA VAL A 15 3.38 -3.57 2.76
C VAL A 15 3.67 -4.59 1.68
N GLU A 16 3.58 -5.88 2.04
CA GLU A 16 3.87 -6.94 1.08
C GLU A 16 2.89 -6.93 -0.07
N GLU A 17 1.63 -6.70 0.23
CA GLU A 17 0.62 -6.69 -0.81
C GLU A 17 0.82 -5.54 -1.76
N ILE A 18 1.17 -4.38 -1.23
CA ILE A 18 1.39 -3.22 -2.08
C ILE A 18 2.65 -3.40 -2.91
N ALA A 19 3.70 -3.94 -2.30
CA ALA A 19 4.94 -4.15 -3.03
C ALA A 19 4.71 -5.08 -4.20
N GLU A 20 3.95 -6.13 -3.98
CA GLU A 20 3.67 -7.07 -5.03
C GLU A 20 2.79 -6.47 -6.11
N ASP A 21 1.81 -5.70 -5.70
CA ASP A 21 0.89 -5.08 -6.64
C ASP A 21 1.62 -4.11 -7.56
N LEU A 22 2.56 -3.36 -7.02
CA LEU A 22 3.29 -2.37 -7.79
C LEU A 22 4.61 -2.89 -8.33
N ARG A 23 4.96 -4.11 -7.96
CA ARG A 23 6.21 -4.73 -8.43
C ARG A 23 7.42 -3.95 -8.00
N VAL A 24 7.42 -3.56 -6.74
CA VAL A 24 8.58 -2.89 -6.17
C VAL A 24 8.96 -3.65 -4.92
N SER A 25 10.08 -3.31 -4.34
CA SER A 25 10.50 -3.99 -3.13
C SER A 25 9.71 -3.48 -1.94
N GLU A 26 9.66 -4.31 -0.89
CA GLU A 26 9.01 -3.87 0.32
C GLU A 26 9.73 -2.68 0.94
N GLY A 27 11.05 -2.65 0.78
CA GLY A 27 11.81 -1.52 1.28
C GLY A 27 11.38 -0.21 0.63
N THR A 28 11.04 -0.27 -0.65
CA THR A 28 10.58 0.92 -1.34
C THR A 28 9.26 1.40 -0.75
N VAL A 29 8.34 0.46 -0.47
CA VAL A 29 7.07 0.83 0.12
C VAL A 29 7.29 1.45 1.50
N ARG A 30 8.16 0.84 2.30
CA ARG A 30 8.44 1.37 3.63
C ARG A 30 9.06 2.75 3.56
N ARG A 31 9.88 2.99 2.55
CA ARG A 31 10.47 4.30 2.39
C ARG A 31 9.40 5.34 2.10
N TRP A 32 8.45 5.02 1.25
CA TRP A 32 7.35 5.93 0.97
C TRP A 32 6.58 6.26 2.23
N ILE A 33 6.38 5.25 3.07
CA ILE A 33 5.65 5.46 4.32
C ILE A 33 6.44 6.39 5.23
N ARG A 34 7.74 6.15 5.33
CA ARG A 34 8.56 6.98 6.19
C ARG A 34 8.66 8.40 5.69
N GLN A 35 8.55 8.58 4.40
CA GLN A 35 8.61 9.92 3.81
C GLN A 35 7.26 10.63 3.86
N GLY A 36 6.24 9.95 4.36
CA GLY A 36 4.93 10.56 4.44
C GLY A 36 4.15 10.55 3.15
N LYS A 37 4.65 9.85 2.15
CA LYS A 37 3.95 9.80 0.87
C LYS A 37 2.81 8.80 0.87
N LEU A 38 2.90 7.79 1.72
CA LEU A 38 1.88 6.76 1.79
C LEU A 38 1.47 6.62 3.25
N PRO A 39 0.29 7.06 3.62
CA PRO A 39 -0.14 6.98 5.01
C PRO A 39 -0.26 5.54 5.46
N ALA A 40 0.16 5.26 6.67
CA ALA A 40 0.08 3.92 7.20
C ALA A 40 -0.07 3.99 8.71
N PHE A 41 -0.48 2.90 9.30
CA PHE A 41 -0.64 2.83 10.74
C PHE A 41 -0.16 1.46 11.23
N GLY A 42 -0.07 1.30 12.51
CA GLY A 42 0.34 0.03 13.10
C GLY A 42 1.67 0.14 13.79
N LEU A 43 1.85 -0.74 14.78
CA LEU A 43 3.10 -0.81 15.50
C LEU A 43 3.85 -2.03 15.01
N GLY A 44 5.04 -1.86 14.57
CA GLY A 44 5.85 -2.98 14.15
C GLY A 44 5.57 -3.45 12.75
N GLN A 45 4.31 -3.40 12.34
CA GLN A 45 3.96 -3.84 11.01
C GLN A 45 3.03 -2.82 10.43
N TYR A 46 3.41 -2.22 9.34
CA TYR A 46 2.59 -1.19 8.73
C TYR A 46 1.36 -1.76 8.07
N ARG A 47 0.26 -1.06 8.22
CA ARG A 47 -0.96 -1.38 7.52
C ARG A 47 -1.43 -0.14 6.83
N ILE A 48 -1.95 -0.28 5.62
CA ILE A 48 -2.33 0.85 4.80
C ILE A 48 -3.81 0.72 4.47
N ARG A 49 -4.57 1.78 4.69
CA ARG A 49 -5.98 1.74 4.34
C ARG A 49 -6.12 1.76 2.84
N ARG A 50 -7.07 0.99 2.34
CA ARG A 50 -7.26 0.94 0.90
C ARG A 50 -7.53 2.31 0.32
N ALA A 51 -8.30 3.13 1.01
CA ALA A 51 -8.59 4.48 0.49
C ALA A 51 -7.31 5.28 0.32
N ASP A 52 -6.40 5.16 1.28
CA ASP A 52 -5.14 5.88 1.19
C ASP A 52 -4.27 5.31 0.07
N TYR A 53 -4.31 4.01 -0.10
CA TYR A 53 -3.55 3.40 -1.17
C TYR A 53 -4.06 3.86 -2.53
N GLU A 54 -5.37 3.98 -2.68
CA GLU A 54 -5.92 4.40 -3.94
C GLU A 54 -5.57 5.84 -4.26
N LYS A 55 -5.52 6.69 -3.25
CA LYS A 55 -5.07 8.05 -3.47
C LYS A 55 -3.60 8.08 -3.86
N PHE A 56 -2.81 7.22 -3.23
CA PHE A 56 -1.41 7.13 -3.56
C PHE A 56 -1.25 6.67 -5.00
N LEU A 57 -2.06 5.72 -5.44
CA LEU A 57 -1.97 5.23 -6.79
C LEU A 57 -2.22 6.31 -7.82
N ASP A 58 -3.15 7.20 -7.52
CA ASP A 58 -3.43 8.29 -8.41
C ASP A 58 -2.19 9.11 -8.67
N LYS A 59 -1.45 9.42 -7.62
CA LYS A 59 -0.22 10.18 -7.77
C LYS A 59 0.88 9.36 -8.39
N TYR A 60 0.92 8.09 -8.04
CA TYR A 60 1.95 7.21 -8.57
C TYR A 60 1.82 7.07 -10.07
N ARG A 61 0.60 6.93 -10.54
CA ARG A 61 0.36 6.76 -11.97
C ARG A 61 0.68 8.01 -12.75
N THR A 62 0.55 9.15 -12.13
CA THR A 62 0.81 10.39 -12.83
C THR A 62 2.27 10.79 -12.70
N GLY A 63 3.07 10.01 -11.98
CA GLY A 63 4.48 10.31 -11.84
C GLY A 63 4.77 11.44 -10.87
N ARG A 64 3.83 11.76 -10.02
CA ARG A 64 4.03 12.85 -9.08
C ARG A 64 4.69 12.43 -7.80
N ILE A 65 5.01 11.16 -7.69
CA ILE A 65 5.68 10.69 -6.53
C ILE A 65 7.11 10.53 -6.85
N ASP A 66 7.95 11.03 -6.07
CA ASP A 66 9.23 10.77 -6.31
C ASP A 66 10.01 10.78 -5.29
#